data_c9d4a7c6bada6c6b6e5d17cffa22e467
#
_entry.id   c9d4a7c6bada6c6b6e5d17cffa22e467
#
_cell.length_a   1.000
_cell.length_b   1.000
_cell.length_c   1.000
_cell.angle_alpha   90.00
_cell.angle_beta   90.00
_cell.angle_gamma   90.00
#
_symmetry.space_group_name_H-M   'P 1'
#
loop_
_entity.id
_entity.type
_entity.pdbx_description
1 polymer ?
#
loop_
_entity_poly.entity_id
_entity_poly.type
_entity_poly.pdbx_seq_one_letter_code
_entity_poly.pdbx_strand_id
1 'polypeptide(L)'
;MWWLAHGERDVPASLEWLSSQERELLASIRFTKRRNEYLTRRWTAKQAIATVLDVDRTPESLTRIEVRHRPSGAPYVHLDGRAAEVDVSMSDRAGWAVCLVGPAGSADSGTLGIDLELVEPRSDGFVTDFFTSAEVEHVRGLTDLDRRHEAANLIWSAKEAALKVQQVGLRADTRTVEVQLRGEGRPDGWAPMNVNGAAGPMPGWWRRDGVFVLTIACDSHREPPELLPTGSSLAAAVPVHSWVDRPTC
;
A
#
# COMPACT_ATOMS: atom_id res chain seq x y z
N MET A 1 3.13 -9.53 -11.17
CA MET A 1 3.32 -8.49 -10.12
C MET A 1 4.04 -9.10 -8.93
N TRP A 2 4.80 -8.30 -8.22
CA TRP A 2 5.54 -8.72 -7.03
C TRP A 2 5.31 -7.74 -5.90
N TRP A 3 5.31 -8.22 -4.68
CA TRP A 3 5.14 -7.38 -3.52
C TRP A 3 6.12 -7.73 -2.40
N LEU A 4 6.33 -6.78 -1.49
CA LEU A 4 7.29 -6.87 -0.41
C LEU A 4 6.79 -6.06 0.78
N ALA A 5 7.08 -6.52 1.99
CA ALA A 5 6.83 -5.79 3.23
C ALA A 5 8.08 -5.68 4.09
N HIS A 6 8.25 -4.54 4.76
CA HIS A 6 9.26 -4.34 5.81
C HIS A 6 8.68 -3.53 6.97
N GLY A 7 9.18 -3.79 8.17
CA GLY A 7 8.95 -2.96 9.33
C GLY A 7 10.05 -1.89 9.52
N GLU A 8 9.83 -0.93 10.40
CA GLU A 8 10.85 0.10 10.74
C GLU A 8 12.18 -0.50 11.21
N ARG A 9 12.16 -1.69 11.81
CA ARG A 9 13.36 -2.39 12.29
C ARG A 9 14.23 -2.97 11.18
N ASP A 10 13.67 -3.13 9.99
CA ASP A 10 14.38 -3.64 8.81
C ASP A 10 15.18 -2.54 8.09
N VAL A 11 14.91 -1.27 8.44
CA VAL A 11 15.57 -0.12 7.82
C VAL A 11 16.95 0.06 8.42
N PRO A 12 18.03 0.05 7.60
CA PRO A 12 19.38 0.29 8.10
C PRO A 12 19.52 1.67 8.75
N ALA A 13 20.29 1.74 9.83
CA ALA A 13 20.61 3.00 10.51
C ALA A 13 21.45 3.94 9.62
N SER A 14 22.33 3.40 8.77
CA SER A 14 23.03 4.17 7.75
C SER A 14 22.08 4.60 6.65
N LEU A 15 22.20 5.85 6.19
CA LEU A 15 21.40 6.42 5.11
C LEU A 15 22.12 6.41 3.74
N GLU A 16 23.21 5.64 3.64
CA GLU A 16 24.04 5.58 2.43
C GLU A 16 23.30 5.03 1.21
N TRP A 17 22.23 4.24 1.45
CA TRP A 17 21.36 3.69 0.41
C TRP A 17 20.36 4.69 -0.21
N LEU A 18 20.20 5.89 0.37
CA LEU A 18 19.38 6.96 -0.20
C LEU A 18 20.15 7.73 -1.27
N SER A 19 19.49 8.10 -2.36
CA SER A 19 20.03 9.06 -3.31
C SER A 19 20.17 10.44 -2.68
N SER A 20 20.91 11.35 -3.33
CA SER A 20 21.07 12.73 -2.85
C SER A 20 19.71 13.44 -2.73
N GLN A 21 18.84 13.31 -3.73
CA GLN A 21 17.51 13.91 -3.71
C GLN A 21 16.63 13.35 -2.58
N GLU A 22 16.70 12.06 -2.32
CA GLU A 22 15.93 11.45 -1.22
C GLU A 22 16.45 11.89 0.15
N ARG A 23 17.76 12.10 0.31
CA ARG A 23 18.35 12.68 1.53
C ARG A 23 17.92 14.12 1.75
N GLU A 24 17.89 14.94 0.70
CA GLU A 24 17.40 16.33 0.77
C GLU A 24 15.93 16.38 1.21
N LEU A 25 15.09 15.52 0.60
CA LEU A 25 13.68 15.42 1.00
C LEU A 25 13.55 14.96 2.46
N LEU A 26 14.30 13.94 2.87
CA LEU A 26 14.30 13.47 4.27
C LEU A 26 14.70 14.58 5.24
N ALA A 27 15.68 15.41 4.89
CA ALA A 27 16.13 16.53 5.72
C ALA A 27 15.03 17.58 5.92
N SER A 28 14.11 17.71 4.97
CA SER A 28 12.96 18.63 5.07
C SER A 28 11.85 18.14 6.01
N ILE A 29 11.81 16.84 6.32
CA ILE A 29 10.78 16.24 7.17
C ILE A 29 11.12 16.48 8.64
N ARG A 30 10.29 17.26 9.35
CA ARG A 30 10.55 17.67 10.75
C ARG A 30 10.13 16.62 11.77
N PHE A 31 9.01 15.92 11.54
CA PHE A 31 8.42 15.01 12.52
C PHE A 31 9.02 13.61 12.45
N THR A 32 9.48 13.08 13.57
CA THR A 32 10.13 11.76 13.66
C THR A 32 9.27 10.64 13.06
N LYS A 33 7.97 10.60 13.39
CA LYS A 33 7.05 9.61 12.83
C LYS A 33 7.06 9.65 11.30
N ARG A 34 6.91 10.84 10.70
CA ARG A 34 6.92 10.99 9.23
C ARG A 34 8.25 10.64 8.59
N ARG A 35 9.36 10.88 9.32
CA ARG A 35 10.69 10.45 8.86
C ARG A 35 10.79 8.94 8.81
N ASN A 36 10.34 8.26 9.86
CA ASN A 36 10.34 6.80 9.90
C ASN A 36 9.43 6.20 8.81
N GLU A 37 8.21 6.70 8.65
CA GLU A 37 7.29 6.31 7.57
C GLU A 37 7.94 6.49 6.19
N TYR A 38 8.59 7.63 5.95
CA TYR A 38 9.32 7.90 4.72
C TYR A 38 10.44 6.88 4.49
N LEU A 39 11.28 6.65 5.49
CA LEU A 39 12.41 5.73 5.40
C LEU A 39 11.94 4.29 5.16
N THR A 40 10.92 3.83 5.88
CA THR A 40 10.40 2.48 5.74
C THR A 40 9.82 2.25 4.35
N ARG A 41 9.02 3.20 3.83
CA ARG A 41 8.51 3.13 2.45
C ARG A 41 9.65 3.12 1.41
N ARG A 42 10.65 4.00 1.56
CA ARG A 42 11.77 4.06 0.62
C ARG A 42 12.61 2.80 0.63
N TRP A 43 12.91 2.28 1.82
CA TRP A 43 13.63 1.01 1.96
C TRP A 43 12.89 -0.12 1.28
N THR A 44 11.61 -0.31 1.62
CA THR A 44 10.77 -1.36 1.04
C THR A 44 10.69 -1.25 -0.47
N ALA A 45 10.46 -0.05 -1.01
CA ALA A 45 10.38 0.16 -2.45
C ALA A 45 11.70 -0.15 -3.16
N LYS A 46 12.83 0.34 -2.65
CA LYS A 46 14.13 0.10 -3.28
C LYS A 46 14.52 -1.38 -3.26
N GLN A 47 14.23 -2.10 -2.17
CA GLN A 47 14.45 -3.55 -2.09
C GLN A 47 13.58 -4.30 -3.12
N ALA A 48 12.31 -3.94 -3.24
CA ALA A 48 11.40 -4.55 -4.21
C ALA A 48 11.84 -4.27 -5.65
N ILE A 49 12.13 -3.01 -5.97
CA ILE A 49 12.55 -2.57 -7.31
C ILE A 49 13.89 -3.22 -7.69
N ALA A 50 14.87 -3.22 -6.78
CA ALA A 50 16.18 -3.82 -7.00
C ALA A 50 16.04 -5.32 -7.34
N THR A 51 15.18 -6.04 -6.61
CA THR A 51 14.92 -7.46 -6.86
C THR A 51 14.28 -7.69 -8.23
N VAL A 52 13.28 -6.87 -8.60
CA VAL A 52 12.57 -7.03 -9.88
C VAL A 52 13.42 -6.63 -11.08
N LEU A 53 14.29 -5.62 -10.92
CA LEU A 53 15.18 -5.14 -12.00
C LEU A 53 16.56 -5.81 -11.99
N ASP A 54 16.78 -6.83 -11.16
CA ASP A 54 18.06 -7.53 -11.00
C ASP A 54 19.24 -6.56 -10.72
N VAL A 55 19.00 -5.59 -9.83
CA VAL A 55 20.02 -4.65 -9.34
C VAL A 55 20.53 -5.15 -7.99
N ASP A 56 21.84 -5.07 -7.79
CA ASP A 56 22.45 -5.37 -6.50
C ASP A 56 21.83 -4.54 -5.36
N ARG A 57 21.70 -5.14 -4.19
CA ARG A 57 21.11 -4.50 -3.02
C ARG A 57 22.15 -3.92 -2.05
N THR A 58 23.34 -3.62 -2.55
CA THR A 58 24.33 -2.88 -1.77
C THR A 58 23.85 -1.43 -1.58
N PRO A 59 24.24 -0.75 -0.50
CA PRO A 59 23.89 0.66 -0.30
C PRO A 59 24.19 1.53 -1.52
N GLU A 60 25.36 1.33 -2.14
CA GLU A 60 25.78 2.05 -3.34
C GLU A 60 24.83 1.82 -4.52
N SER A 61 24.52 0.56 -4.82
CA SER A 61 23.60 0.20 -5.93
C SER A 61 22.19 0.74 -5.69
N LEU A 62 21.73 0.75 -4.44
CA LEU A 62 20.43 1.29 -4.10
C LEU A 62 20.34 2.82 -4.29
N THR A 63 21.45 3.57 -4.26
CA THR A 63 21.42 5.01 -4.57
C THR A 63 21.02 5.31 -6.01
N ARG A 64 21.24 4.36 -6.91
CA ARG A 64 20.91 4.47 -8.34
C ARG A 64 19.41 4.38 -8.61
N ILE A 65 18.65 3.79 -7.69
CA ILE A 65 17.19 3.68 -7.74
C ILE A 65 16.58 4.88 -7.04
N GLU A 66 15.85 5.71 -7.75
CA GLU A 66 15.14 6.86 -7.16
C GLU A 66 13.64 6.69 -7.32
N VAL A 67 12.91 6.76 -6.20
CA VAL A 67 11.45 6.79 -6.21
C VAL A 67 11.01 8.25 -6.10
N ARG A 68 10.51 8.78 -7.19
CA ARG A 68 10.02 10.16 -7.32
C ARG A 68 8.50 10.21 -7.32
N HIS A 69 7.93 11.40 -7.26
CA HIS A 69 6.47 11.60 -7.30
C HIS A 69 6.09 12.56 -8.41
N ARG A 70 5.01 12.23 -9.11
CA ARG A 70 4.33 13.12 -10.07
C ARG A 70 3.61 14.25 -9.30
N PRO A 71 3.17 15.32 -9.98
CA PRO A 71 2.31 16.33 -9.34
C PRO A 71 1.01 15.76 -8.75
N SER A 72 0.53 14.63 -9.28
CA SER A 72 -0.60 13.87 -8.72
C SER A 72 -0.30 13.24 -7.37
N GLY A 73 0.98 13.07 -7.01
CA GLY A 73 1.45 12.31 -5.86
C GLY A 73 1.78 10.84 -6.19
N ALA A 74 1.47 10.38 -7.40
CA ALA A 74 1.77 9.01 -7.83
C ALA A 74 3.29 8.78 -7.92
N PRO A 75 3.81 7.66 -7.37
CA PRO A 75 5.23 7.36 -7.46
C PRO A 75 5.61 6.91 -8.86
N TYR A 76 6.86 7.15 -9.22
CA TYR A 76 7.51 6.59 -10.40
C TYR A 76 9.00 6.36 -10.13
N VAL A 77 9.64 5.50 -10.90
CA VAL A 77 10.99 5.04 -10.65
C VAL A 77 11.96 5.54 -11.70
N HIS A 78 13.12 6.01 -11.24
CA HIS A 78 14.31 6.19 -12.07
C HIS A 78 15.40 5.20 -11.66
N LEU A 79 16.07 4.63 -12.65
CA LEU A 79 17.29 3.88 -12.49
C LEU A 79 18.40 4.56 -13.31
N ASP A 80 19.50 4.91 -12.67
CA ASP A 80 20.61 5.65 -13.31
C ASP A 80 20.15 6.96 -13.98
N GLY A 81 19.22 7.67 -13.34
CA GLY A 81 18.68 8.93 -13.86
C GLY A 81 17.66 8.78 -15.01
N ARG A 82 17.35 7.57 -15.47
CA ARG A 82 16.38 7.29 -16.54
C ARG A 82 15.12 6.68 -15.97
N ALA A 83 13.98 6.96 -16.58
CA ALA A 83 12.72 6.31 -16.19
C ALA A 83 12.85 4.79 -16.38
N ALA A 84 12.52 4.05 -15.32
CA ALA A 84 12.47 2.59 -15.36
C ALA A 84 11.12 2.11 -15.88
N GLU A 85 11.11 1.00 -16.61
CA GLU A 85 9.90 0.39 -17.18
C GLU A 85 9.13 -0.45 -16.14
N VAL A 86 8.95 0.09 -14.94
CA VAL A 86 8.17 -0.52 -13.87
C VAL A 86 7.18 0.48 -13.29
N ASP A 87 6.01 -0.01 -12.94
CA ASP A 87 5.04 0.71 -12.12
C ASP A 87 5.16 0.29 -10.66
N VAL A 88 4.99 1.23 -9.75
CA VAL A 88 5.11 0.99 -8.31
C VAL A 88 3.97 1.63 -7.56
N SER A 89 3.51 0.95 -6.52
CA SER A 89 2.61 1.53 -5.53
C SER A 89 3.09 1.17 -4.13
N MET A 90 2.88 2.07 -3.17
CA MET A 90 3.35 1.91 -1.81
C MET A 90 2.28 2.32 -0.82
N SER A 91 2.29 1.69 0.34
CA SER A 91 1.53 2.13 1.52
C SER A 91 2.32 1.84 2.79
N ASP A 92 1.94 2.52 3.87
CA ASP A 92 2.48 2.25 5.20
C ASP A 92 1.41 2.39 6.27
N ARG A 93 1.49 1.55 7.28
CA ARG A 93 0.62 1.59 8.45
C ARG A 93 1.34 1.02 9.66
N ALA A 94 1.23 1.73 10.79
CA ALA A 94 1.68 1.25 12.11
C ALA A 94 3.12 0.71 12.12
N GLY A 95 4.06 1.43 11.50
CA GLY A 95 5.49 1.08 11.45
C GLY A 95 5.86 0.00 10.42
N TRP A 96 4.94 -0.37 9.55
CA TRP A 96 5.16 -1.30 8.44
C TRP A 96 4.90 -0.60 7.10
N ALA A 97 5.65 -0.97 6.09
CA ALA A 97 5.43 -0.52 4.72
C ALA A 97 5.35 -1.70 3.76
N VAL A 98 4.56 -1.51 2.71
CA VAL A 98 4.42 -2.44 1.59
C VAL A 98 4.72 -1.75 0.28
N CYS A 99 5.28 -2.48 -0.65
CA CYS A 99 5.51 -2.04 -2.02
C CYS A 99 5.03 -3.11 -3.00
N LEU A 100 4.27 -2.70 -4.00
CA LEU A 100 3.87 -3.49 -5.15
C LEU A 100 4.64 -3.00 -6.37
N VAL A 101 5.22 -3.91 -7.13
CA VAL A 101 5.95 -3.63 -8.37
C VAL A 101 5.35 -4.46 -9.50
N GLY A 102 5.17 -3.85 -10.64
CA GLY A 102 4.70 -4.53 -11.85
C GLY A 102 5.25 -3.90 -13.11
N PRO A 103 4.92 -4.46 -14.28
CA PRO A 103 5.26 -3.85 -15.56
C PRO A 103 4.70 -2.44 -15.67
N ALA A 104 5.44 -1.53 -16.28
CA ALA A 104 4.98 -0.17 -16.53
C ALA A 104 3.69 -0.17 -17.37
N GLY A 105 2.76 0.70 -16.98
CA GLY A 105 1.58 1.01 -17.76
C GLY A 105 1.80 2.17 -18.73
N SER A 106 0.70 2.72 -19.24
CA SER A 106 0.75 3.95 -20.03
C SER A 106 1.20 5.13 -19.16
N ALA A 107 1.83 6.14 -19.79
CA ALA A 107 2.40 7.30 -19.10
C ALA A 107 1.37 8.11 -18.27
N ASP A 108 0.09 8.00 -18.59
CA ASP A 108 -0.97 8.87 -18.07
C ASP A 108 -1.89 8.21 -17.03
N SER A 109 -1.74 6.89 -16.78
CA SER A 109 -2.51 6.17 -15.76
C SER A 109 -1.62 5.23 -14.96
N GLY A 110 -1.80 5.21 -13.64
CA GLY A 110 -1.24 4.16 -12.80
C GLY A 110 -1.91 2.84 -13.16
N THR A 111 -1.14 1.75 -13.10
CA THR A 111 -1.68 0.42 -13.36
C THR A 111 -1.96 -0.33 -12.09
N LEU A 112 -1.34 0.10 -10.98
CA LEU A 112 -1.29 -0.61 -9.71
C LEU A 112 -1.60 0.31 -8.53
N GLY A 113 -2.37 -0.19 -7.61
CA GLY A 113 -2.57 0.41 -6.30
C GLY A 113 -2.43 -0.64 -5.22
N ILE A 114 -1.65 -0.37 -4.18
CA ILE A 114 -1.55 -1.20 -2.97
C ILE A 114 -1.87 -0.35 -1.76
N ASP A 115 -2.59 -0.95 -0.81
CA ASP A 115 -2.82 -0.29 0.47
C ASP A 115 -2.73 -1.29 1.62
N LEU A 116 -2.32 -0.77 2.79
CA LEU A 116 -2.10 -1.52 4.02
C LEU A 116 -2.84 -0.83 5.16
N GLU A 117 -3.73 -1.54 5.84
CA GLU A 117 -4.44 -1.05 7.00
C GLU A 117 -4.37 -2.02 8.17
N LEU A 118 -4.48 -1.48 9.38
CA LEU A 118 -4.58 -2.25 10.61
C LEU A 118 -6.06 -2.60 10.85
N VAL A 119 -6.34 -3.85 11.21
CA VAL A 119 -7.69 -4.25 11.65
C VAL A 119 -7.94 -3.67 13.04
N GLU A 120 -8.58 -2.52 13.08
CA GLU A 120 -8.87 -1.77 14.30
C GLU A 120 -10.30 -1.21 14.29
N PRO A 121 -10.88 -0.87 15.45
CA PRO A 121 -12.21 -0.27 15.50
C PRO A 121 -12.29 1.01 14.67
N ARG A 122 -13.30 1.12 13.83
CA ARG A 122 -13.67 2.36 13.13
C ARG A 122 -14.97 2.90 13.73
N SER A 123 -15.06 4.22 13.87
CA SER A 123 -16.29 4.85 14.36
C SER A 123 -17.42 4.74 13.33
N ASP A 124 -18.66 4.76 13.79
CA ASP A 124 -19.83 4.80 12.88
C ASP A 124 -19.80 6.05 11.99
N GLY A 125 -19.29 7.19 12.49
CA GLY A 125 -19.08 8.39 11.69
C GLY A 125 -18.11 8.13 10.53
N PHE A 126 -16.96 7.49 10.80
CA PHE A 126 -16.02 7.13 9.74
C PHE A 126 -16.68 6.28 8.64
N VAL A 127 -17.41 5.24 9.02
CA VAL A 127 -18.10 4.36 8.07
C VAL A 127 -19.14 5.15 7.25
N THR A 128 -19.90 6.02 7.89
CA THR A 128 -20.93 6.83 7.21
C THR A 128 -20.34 7.88 6.26
N ASP A 129 -19.21 8.48 6.63
CA ASP A 129 -18.61 9.60 5.88
C ASP A 129 -17.87 9.13 4.63
N PHE A 130 -17.28 7.93 4.67
CA PHE A 130 -16.37 7.46 3.61
C PHE A 130 -16.91 6.30 2.77
N PHE A 131 -17.99 5.64 3.19
CA PHE A 131 -18.52 4.45 2.53
C PHE A 131 -19.79 4.74 1.75
N THR A 132 -20.05 3.95 0.69
CA THR A 132 -21.33 3.97 0.01
C THR A 132 -22.42 3.38 0.91
N SER A 133 -23.70 3.63 0.59
CA SER A 133 -24.82 3.08 1.38
C SER A 133 -24.79 1.56 1.46
N ALA A 134 -24.42 0.88 0.37
CA ALA A 134 -24.32 -0.57 0.32
C ALA A 134 -23.18 -1.10 1.23
N GLU A 135 -22.03 -0.43 1.25
CA GLU A 135 -20.91 -0.78 2.13
C GLU A 135 -21.24 -0.52 3.60
N VAL A 136 -21.93 0.58 3.91
CA VAL A 136 -22.41 0.87 5.27
C VAL A 136 -23.36 -0.22 5.75
N GLU A 137 -24.31 -0.64 4.91
CA GLU A 137 -25.26 -1.73 5.22
C GLU A 137 -24.53 -3.05 5.44
N HIS A 138 -23.56 -3.39 4.58
CA HIS A 138 -22.72 -4.57 4.73
C HIS A 138 -22.00 -4.59 6.07
N VAL A 139 -21.26 -3.52 6.42
CA VAL A 139 -20.50 -3.44 7.68
C VAL A 139 -21.41 -3.52 8.89
N ARG A 140 -22.55 -2.83 8.88
CA ARG A 140 -23.51 -2.83 10.00
C ARG A 140 -24.27 -4.15 10.15
N GLY A 141 -24.44 -4.90 9.06
CA GLY A 141 -25.06 -6.22 9.07
C GLY A 141 -24.20 -7.31 9.74
N LEU A 142 -22.91 -7.08 9.91
CA LEU A 142 -22.00 -8.01 10.58
C LEU A 142 -22.17 -7.92 12.10
N THR A 143 -22.56 -9.02 12.73
CA THR A 143 -22.77 -9.11 14.19
C THR A 143 -21.48 -9.37 14.96
N ASP A 144 -20.54 -10.10 14.36
CA ASP A 144 -19.22 -10.36 14.91
C ASP A 144 -18.35 -9.10 14.79
N LEU A 145 -17.77 -8.65 15.93
CA LEU A 145 -17.01 -7.41 16.01
C LEU A 145 -15.69 -7.47 15.23
N ASP A 146 -14.98 -8.60 15.28
CA ASP A 146 -13.71 -8.75 14.53
C ASP A 146 -13.96 -8.69 13.02
N ARG A 147 -14.99 -9.40 12.55
CA ARG A 147 -15.42 -9.34 11.15
C ARG A 147 -15.89 -7.94 10.73
N ARG A 148 -16.58 -7.22 11.62
CA ARG A 148 -16.98 -5.83 11.34
C ARG A 148 -15.79 -4.91 11.20
N HIS A 149 -14.80 -5.01 12.11
CA HIS A 149 -13.58 -4.22 12.02
C HIS A 149 -12.76 -4.61 10.79
N GLU A 150 -12.62 -5.90 10.50
CA GLU A 150 -11.96 -6.37 9.28
C GLU A 150 -12.64 -5.79 8.04
N ALA A 151 -13.95 -5.93 7.89
CA ALA A 151 -14.68 -5.44 6.73
C ALA A 151 -14.54 -3.92 6.57
N ALA A 152 -14.63 -3.15 7.65
CA ALA A 152 -14.47 -1.69 7.57
C ALA A 152 -13.06 -1.28 7.12
N ASN A 153 -12.00 -1.90 7.68
CA ASN A 153 -10.64 -1.58 7.29
C ASN A 153 -10.30 -2.12 5.90
N LEU A 154 -10.85 -3.27 5.52
CA LEU A 154 -10.69 -3.85 4.18
C LEU A 154 -11.34 -2.97 3.10
N ILE A 155 -12.59 -2.52 3.31
CA ILE A 155 -13.27 -1.62 2.38
C ILE A 155 -12.50 -0.30 2.24
N TRP A 156 -12.06 0.28 3.35
CA TRP A 156 -11.24 1.49 3.35
C TRP A 156 -9.95 1.31 2.54
N SER A 157 -9.19 0.28 2.85
CA SER A 157 -7.95 -0.06 2.16
C SER A 157 -8.16 -0.30 0.67
N ALA A 158 -9.22 -1.02 0.27
CA ALA A 158 -9.55 -1.26 -1.13
C ALA A 158 -9.88 0.03 -1.89
N LYS A 159 -10.59 0.97 -1.25
CA LYS A 159 -10.84 2.30 -1.82
C LYS A 159 -9.55 3.08 -2.03
N GLU A 160 -8.67 3.10 -1.03
CA GLU A 160 -7.36 3.77 -1.15
C GLU A 160 -6.51 3.15 -2.26
N ALA A 161 -6.46 1.82 -2.36
CA ALA A 161 -5.77 1.14 -3.45
C ALA A 161 -6.32 1.55 -4.83
N ALA A 162 -7.65 1.59 -4.99
CA ALA A 162 -8.30 2.01 -6.23
C ALA A 162 -8.03 3.49 -6.58
N LEU A 163 -8.06 4.39 -5.60
CA LEU A 163 -7.76 5.81 -5.81
C LEU A 163 -6.27 6.04 -6.17
N LYS A 164 -5.36 5.14 -5.77
CA LYS A 164 -3.97 5.14 -6.23
C LYS A 164 -3.87 4.76 -7.70
N VAL A 165 -4.64 3.77 -8.17
CA VAL A 165 -4.74 3.44 -9.61
C VAL A 165 -5.22 4.65 -10.41
N GLN A 166 -6.22 5.37 -9.93
CA GLN A 166 -6.74 6.58 -10.57
C GLN A 166 -5.81 7.81 -10.42
N GLN A 167 -4.74 7.72 -9.64
CA GLN A 167 -3.80 8.81 -9.31
C GLN A 167 -4.46 10.07 -8.72
N VAL A 168 -5.61 9.94 -8.09
CA VAL A 168 -6.35 11.06 -7.48
C VAL A 168 -6.14 11.16 -5.97
N GLY A 169 -5.78 10.05 -5.32
CA GLY A 169 -5.64 9.97 -3.86
C GLY A 169 -6.90 10.45 -3.13
N LEU A 170 -6.76 10.84 -1.88
CA LEU A 170 -7.87 11.33 -1.03
C LEU A 170 -8.41 12.72 -1.41
N ARG A 171 -8.04 13.28 -2.57
CA ARG A 171 -8.69 14.47 -3.12
C ARG A 171 -10.04 14.14 -3.75
N ALA A 172 -10.26 12.89 -4.12
CA ALA A 172 -11.56 12.41 -4.59
C ALA A 172 -12.42 11.98 -3.40
N ASP A 173 -13.73 12.13 -3.53
CA ASP A 173 -14.67 11.54 -2.58
C ASP A 173 -14.59 10.01 -2.69
N THR A 174 -14.28 9.35 -1.59
CA THR A 174 -14.13 7.88 -1.53
C THR A 174 -15.41 7.13 -1.87
N ARG A 175 -16.57 7.78 -1.79
CA ARG A 175 -17.87 7.22 -2.19
C ARG A 175 -18.08 7.14 -3.71
N THR A 176 -17.16 7.73 -4.49
CA THR A 176 -17.14 7.58 -5.96
C THR A 176 -16.66 6.22 -6.42
N VAL A 177 -16.14 5.41 -5.52
CA VAL A 177 -15.75 4.02 -5.75
C VAL A 177 -16.45 3.11 -4.76
N GLU A 178 -16.88 1.92 -5.22
CA GLU A 178 -17.59 0.93 -4.42
C GLU A 178 -16.87 -0.41 -4.46
N VAL A 179 -16.63 -0.98 -3.29
CA VAL A 179 -15.89 -2.23 -3.12
C VAL A 179 -16.84 -3.43 -3.13
N GLN A 180 -16.52 -4.43 -3.93
CA GLN A 180 -17.19 -5.71 -3.97
C GLN A 180 -16.20 -6.82 -3.65
N LEU A 181 -16.38 -7.46 -2.51
CA LEU A 181 -15.62 -8.65 -2.11
C LEU A 181 -16.23 -9.86 -2.82
N ARG A 182 -15.41 -10.65 -3.51
CA ARG A 182 -15.87 -11.75 -4.35
C ARG A 182 -15.12 -13.04 -3.99
N GLY A 183 -15.87 -14.14 -3.96
CA GLY A 183 -15.33 -15.49 -3.86
C GLY A 183 -14.68 -15.83 -2.54
N GLU A 184 -14.16 -17.04 -2.49
CA GLU A 184 -13.38 -17.56 -1.36
C GLU A 184 -11.90 -17.26 -1.53
N GLY A 185 -11.16 -17.26 -0.43
CA GLY A 185 -9.71 -17.10 -0.45
C GLY A 185 -9.02 -18.26 -1.16
N ARG A 186 -7.92 -17.96 -1.87
CA ARG A 186 -7.06 -18.95 -2.53
C ARG A 186 -6.12 -19.60 -1.49
N PRO A 187 -5.50 -20.75 -1.82
CA PRO A 187 -4.51 -21.39 -0.93
C PRO A 187 -3.30 -20.49 -0.62
N ASP A 188 -2.99 -19.52 -1.47
CA ASP A 188 -1.93 -18.52 -1.27
C ASP A 188 -2.34 -17.38 -0.33
N GLY A 189 -3.55 -17.42 0.21
CA GLY A 189 -4.12 -16.43 1.13
C GLY A 189 -4.76 -15.23 0.45
N TRP A 190 -4.71 -15.11 -0.88
CA TRP A 190 -5.38 -14.05 -1.61
C TRP A 190 -6.85 -14.37 -1.87
N ALA A 191 -7.72 -13.37 -1.74
CA ALA A 191 -9.11 -13.44 -2.14
C ALA A 191 -9.39 -12.34 -3.18
N PRO A 192 -10.22 -12.63 -4.21
CA PRO A 192 -10.51 -11.65 -5.24
C PRO A 192 -11.44 -10.56 -4.73
N MET A 193 -11.23 -9.35 -5.23
CA MET A 193 -12.14 -8.22 -5.05
C MET A 193 -12.29 -7.44 -6.35
N ASN A 194 -13.28 -6.56 -6.38
CA ASN A 194 -13.43 -5.58 -7.44
C ASN A 194 -13.80 -4.23 -6.82
N VAL A 195 -13.26 -3.15 -7.35
CA VAL A 195 -13.65 -1.80 -6.97
C VAL A 195 -14.25 -1.12 -8.20
N ASN A 196 -15.53 -0.78 -8.13
CA ASN A 196 -16.24 -0.12 -9.22
C ASN A 196 -16.13 1.39 -9.07
N GLY A 197 -15.66 2.06 -10.09
CA GLY A 197 -15.59 3.51 -10.18
C GLY A 197 -16.15 4.03 -11.50
N ALA A 198 -16.21 5.35 -11.67
CA ALA A 198 -16.77 5.97 -12.88
C ALA A 198 -16.00 5.59 -14.16
N ALA A 199 -14.70 5.29 -14.07
CA ALA A 199 -13.87 4.85 -15.19
C ALA A 199 -14.01 3.35 -15.50
N GLY A 200 -14.82 2.62 -14.76
CA GLY A 200 -15.01 1.18 -14.88
C GLY A 200 -14.52 0.39 -13.67
N PRO A 201 -14.60 -0.94 -13.78
CA PRO A 201 -14.17 -1.83 -12.70
C PRO A 201 -12.65 -1.92 -12.62
N MET A 202 -12.14 -1.90 -11.41
CA MET A 202 -10.75 -2.15 -11.06
C MET A 202 -10.68 -3.49 -10.31
N PRO A 203 -10.32 -4.59 -11.00
CA PRO A 203 -10.14 -5.89 -10.35
C PRO A 203 -8.94 -5.85 -9.41
N GLY A 204 -8.97 -6.70 -8.40
CA GLY A 204 -7.91 -6.72 -7.42
C GLY A 204 -7.94 -7.92 -6.50
N TRP A 205 -7.10 -7.85 -5.50
CA TRP A 205 -6.88 -8.91 -4.52
C TRP A 205 -6.77 -8.32 -3.13
N TRP A 206 -7.18 -9.09 -2.15
CA TRP A 206 -6.97 -8.76 -0.76
C TRP A 206 -6.55 -9.98 0.04
N ARG A 207 -5.91 -9.73 1.18
CA ARG A 207 -5.57 -10.76 2.16
C ARG A 207 -5.52 -10.17 3.56
N ARG A 208 -5.71 -11.01 4.56
CA ARG A 208 -5.42 -10.69 5.94
C ARG A 208 -4.12 -11.38 6.35
N ASP A 209 -3.18 -10.60 6.88
CA ASP A 209 -1.92 -11.08 7.44
C ASP A 209 -1.83 -10.63 8.91
N GLY A 210 -2.14 -11.55 9.85
CA GLY A 210 -2.19 -11.24 11.27
C GLY A 210 -3.21 -10.15 11.58
N VAL A 211 -2.72 -8.99 12.04
CA VAL A 211 -3.54 -7.82 12.38
C VAL A 211 -3.70 -6.83 11.22
N PHE A 212 -3.09 -7.10 10.07
CA PHE A 212 -3.18 -6.24 8.90
C PHE A 212 -4.12 -6.79 7.83
N VAL A 213 -4.75 -5.90 7.09
CA VAL A 213 -5.36 -6.18 5.78
C VAL A 213 -4.53 -5.48 4.70
N LEU A 214 -4.29 -6.21 3.63
CA LEU A 214 -3.56 -5.76 2.46
C LEU A 214 -4.47 -5.85 1.25
N THR A 215 -4.58 -4.77 0.48
CA THR A 215 -5.42 -4.70 -0.70
C THR A 215 -4.63 -4.23 -1.91
N ILE A 216 -4.97 -4.75 -3.07
CA ILE A 216 -4.38 -4.41 -4.35
C ILE A 216 -5.50 -4.18 -5.36
N ALA A 217 -5.47 -3.06 -6.05
CA ALA A 217 -6.33 -2.78 -7.19
C ALA A 217 -5.50 -2.61 -8.46
N CYS A 218 -6.05 -3.00 -9.60
CA CYS A 218 -5.39 -2.90 -10.90
C CYS A 218 -6.35 -2.27 -11.93
N ASP A 219 -5.78 -1.64 -12.96
CA ASP A 219 -6.52 -1.12 -14.12
C ASP A 219 -7.17 -2.23 -14.97
N SER A 220 -6.62 -3.44 -14.89
CA SER A 220 -7.05 -4.61 -15.63
C SER A 220 -6.83 -5.88 -14.80
N HIS A 221 -7.45 -6.99 -15.21
CA HIS A 221 -7.27 -8.26 -14.50
C HIS A 221 -5.82 -8.71 -14.53
N ARG A 222 -5.30 -9.06 -13.36
CA ARG A 222 -3.96 -9.62 -13.15
C ARG A 222 -4.04 -10.75 -12.14
N GLU A 223 -3.16 -11.74 -12.26
CA GLU A 223 -3.00 -12.76 -11.21
C GLU A 223 -2.50 -12.13 -9.90
N PRO A 224 -2.80 -12.74 -8.74
CA PRO A 224 -2.32 -12.23 -7.46
C PRO A 224 -0.80 -12.08 -7.46
N PRO A 225 -0.25 -11.09 -6.73
CA PRO A 225 1.17 -10.84 -6.75
C PRO A 225 1.95 -11.89 -5.98
N GLU A 226 3.15 -12.18 -6.43
CA GLU A 226 4.11 -13.04 -5.75
C GLU A 226 4.83 -12.25 -4.65
N LEU A 227 5.02 -12.88 -3.49
CA LEU A 227 5.83 -12.34 -2.41
C LEU A 227 7.31 -12.47 -2.76
N LEU A 228 8.04 -11.35 -2.74
CA LEU A 228 9.50 -11.37 -2.90
C LEU A 228 10.19 -11.97 -1.66
N PRO A 229 11.26 -12.75 -1.86
CA PRO A 229 11.88 -13.53 -0.77
C PRO A 229 12.62 -12.68 0.27
N THR A 230 12.80 -11.40 0.00
CA THR A 230 13.62 -10.49 0.83
C THR A 230 12.83 -9.68 1.85
N GLY A 231 11.51 -9.89 1.91
CA GLY A 231 10.62 -9.18 2.81
C GLY A 231 10.50 -9.80 4.20
N SER A 232 10.00 -9.00 5.13
CA SER A 232 9.58 -9.44 6.45
C SER A 232 8.13 -9.92 6.42
N SER A 233 7.78 -10.87 7.30
CA SER A 233 6.44 -11.44 7.34
C SER A 233 5.44 -10.50 8.00
N LEU A 234 4.44 -10.05 7.26
CA LEU A 234 3.31 -9.29 7.81
C LEU A 234 2.46 -10.12 8.79
N ALA A 235 2.38 -11.44 8.59
CA ALA A 235 1.60 -12.31 9.49
C ALA A 235 2.16 -12.35 10.93
N ALA A 236 3.48 -12.11 11.08
CA ALA A 236 4.15 -12.01 12.37
C ALA A 236 4.41 -10.56 12.80
N ALA A 237 3.87 -9.59 12.06
CA ALA A 237 4.14 -8.19 12.28
C ALA A 237 3.53 -7.69 13.60
N VAL A 238 4.33 -6.93 14.35
CA VAL A 238 3.87 -6.21 15.53
C VAL A 238 3.68 -4.75 15.14
N PRO A 239 2.46 -4.20 15.27
CA PRO A 239 2.20 -2.78 14.99
C PRO A 239 3.03 -1.88 15.91
N VAL A 240 3.53 -0.79 15.34
CA VAL A 240 4.23 0.27 16.08
C VAL A 240 3.44 1.57 15.88
N HIS A 241 3.33 2.38 16.93
CA HIS A 241 2.60 3.67 16.86
C HIS A 241 1.10 3.54 16.52
N SER A 242 0.47 2.39 16.84
CA SER A 242 -0.98 2.24 16.68
C SER A 242 -1.74 2.85 17.87
N TRP A 243 -2.94 3.34 17.61
CA TRP A 243 -3.85 3.82 18.67
C TRP A 243 -4.36 2.69 19.57
N VAL A 244 -4.28 1.43 19.10
CA VAL A 244 -4.72 0.24 19.84
C VAL A 244 -3.85 0.00 21.07
N ASP A 245 -2.55 0.32 20.99
CA ASP A 245 -1.62 0.16 22.11
C ASP A 245 -1.67 1.31 23.15
N ARG A 246 -2.32 2.41 22.80
CA ARG A 246 -2.49 3.59 23.67
C ARG A 246 -3.88 4.18 23.47
N PRO A 247 -4.94 3.57 24.02
CA PRO A 247 -6.23 4.23 24.05
C PRO A 247 -6.02 5.56 24.82
N THR A 248 -6.25 6.66 24.13
CA THR A 248 -6.31 7.98 24.78
C THR A 248 -7.49 7.96 25.73
N CYS A 249 -7.23 8.10 27.04
CA CYS A 249 -8.22 8.39 28.04
C CYS A 249 -8.98 9.67 27.73
#